data_053e084bc5fcb30f98aea7be92e10661
#
_entry.id   053e084bc5fcb30f98aea7be92e10661
#
_cell.length_a   1.000
_cell.length_b   1.000
_cell.length_c   1.000
_cell.angle_alpha   90.00
_cell.angle_beta   90.00
_cell.angle_gamma   90.00
#
_symmetry.space_group_name_H-M   'P 1'
#
loop_
_entity.id
_entity.type
_entity.pdbx_description
1 polymer ?
#
loop_
_entity_poly.entity_id
_entity_poly.type
_entity_poly.pdbx_seq_one_letter_code
_entity_poly.pdbx_strand_id
1 'polypeptide(L)'
;MRRSEIAEEVEHMHPVPLVSCDADTQGALGYQIQQALHNEFVKRGIEKSAVTVVTQVEVDPKDPAFDNPSKPIGVFYNEMQLMHIRSSHPDWIMTMDAGRGYRRVVPSPMPMDIIEIDAIENLANSGFTVIAVGGGGIPIVEED
;
A
#
# COMPACT_ATOMS: atom_id res chain seq x y z
N MET A 1 4.58 5.88 -0.22
CA MET A 1 5.12 6.11 -1.58
C MET A 1 5.90 7.42 -1.71
N ARG A 2 5.33 8.61 -1.56
CA ARG A 2 6.13 9.86 -1.57
C ARG A 2 7.29 9.90 -0.57
N ARG A 3 7.17 9.24 0.59
CA ARG A 3 8.24 9.17 1.59
C ARG A 3 9.45 8.36 1.13
N SER A 4 9.26 7.26 0.39
CA SER A 4 10.36 6.48 -0.18
C SER A 4 11.15 7.30 -1.21
N GLU A 5 10.43 7.94 -2.15
CA GLU A 5 11.03 8.75 -3.20
C GLU A 5 11.78 9.97 -2.63
N ILE A 6 11.19 10.68 -1.64
CA ILE A 6 11.85 11.80 -0.96
C ILE A 6 13.07 11.33 -0.17
N ALA A 7 13.00 10.16 0.47
CA ALA A 7 14.13 9.63 1.23
C ALA A 7 15.32 9.28 0.34
N GLU A 8 15.06 8.84 -0.90
CA GLU A 8 16.11 8.54 -1.88
C GLU A 8 16.75 9.81 -2.47
N GLU A 9 16.00 10.93 -2.53
CA GLU A 9 16.48 12.21 -3.04
C GLU A 9 17.22 13.07 -2.00
N VAL A 10 17.05 12.79 -0.71
CA VAL A 10 17.67 13.54 0.39
C VAL A 10 18.87 12.78 0.95
N GLU A 11 20.04 13.32 0.76
CA GLU A 11 21.38 12.74 1.03
C GLU A 11 21.58 12.20 2.47
N HIS A 12 20.64 12.45 3.39
CA HIS A 12 20.71 12.03 4.81
C HIS A 12 19.52 11.22 5.29
N MET A 13 18.60 10.83 4.41
CA MET A 13 17.47 9.98 4.77
C MET A 13 17.70 8.55 4.31
N HIS A 14 17.54 7.60 5.22
CA HIS A 14 17.56 6.18 4.83
C HIS A 14 16.36 5.86 3.94
N PRO A 15 16.56 5.16 2.82
CA PRO A 15 15.47 4.67 1.98
C PRO A 15 14.48 3.85 2.80
N VAL A 16 13.20 4.16 2.67
CA VAL A 16 12.13 3.39 3.31
C VAL A 16 11.65 2.33 2.32
N PRO A 17 11.70 1.03 2.65
CA PRO A 17 11.20 -0.01 1.77
C PRO A 17 9.74 0.24 1.35
N LEU A 18 9.40 -0.11 0.10
CA LEU A 18 8.07 0.12 -0.44
C LEU A 18 6.97 -0.56 0.41
N VAL A 19 7.23 -1.75 0.90
CA VAL A 19 6.33 -2.51 1.80
C VAL A 19 6.06 -1.75 3.11
N SER A 20 7.06 -1.07 3.66
CA SER A 20 6.90 -0.23 4.85
C SER A 20 6.05 1.01 4.56
N CYS A 21 6.17 1.58 3.35
CA CYS A 21 5.31 2.69 2.92
C CYS A 21 3.84 2.23 2.74
N ASP A 22 3.62 0.99 2.32
CA ASP A 22 2.28 0.41 2.23
C ASP A 22 1.69 0.21 3.64
N ALA A 23 2.47 -0.32 4.58
CA ALA A 23 2.07 -0.45 5.99
C ALA A 23 1.75 0.92 6.63
N ASP A 24 2.62 1.91 6.44
CA ASP A 24 2.38 3.30 6.87
C ASP A 24 1.06 3.85 6.29
N THR A 25 0.78 3.56 5.02
CA THR A 25 -0.44 4.03 4.34
C THR A 25 -1.67 3.34 4.90
N GLN A 26 -1.61 2.02 5.11
CA GLN A 26 -2.70 1.27 5.76
C GLN A 26 -2.98 1.83 7.17
N GLY A 27 -1.95 2.03 7.98
CA GLY A 27 -2.08 2.58 9.32
C GLY A 27 -2.65 4.00 9.32
N ALA A 28 -2.14 4.89 8.46
CA ALA A 28 -2.59 6.28 8.40
C ALA A 28 -4.03 6.43 7.92
N LEU A 29 -4.42 5.73 6.85
CA LEU A 29 -5.79 5.76 6.33
C LEU A 29 -6.75 5.02 7.27
N GLY A 30 -6.32 3.87 7.78
CA GLY A 30 -7.09 3.10 8.76
C GLY A 30 -7.41 3.91 10.00
N TYR A 31 -6.43 4.64 10.54
CA TYR A 31 -6.63 5.56 11.67
C TYR A 31 -7.68 6.64 11.35
N GLN A 32 -7.62 7.27 10.18
CA GLN A 32 -8.58 8.31 9.81
C GLN A 32 -10.01 7.76 9.72
N ILE A 33 -10.17 6.57 9.10
CA ILE A 33 -11.48 5.90 9.01
C ILE A 33 -11.95 5.48 10.40
N GLN A 34 -11.09 4.89 11.21
CA GLN A 34 -11.38 4.48 12.59
C GLN A 34 -11.85 5.65 13.45
N GLN A 35 -11.16 6.80 13.36
CA GLN A 35 -11.53 8.01 14.09
C GLN A 35 -12.89 8.57 13.62
N ALA A 36 -13.13 8.59 12.31
CA ALA A 36 -14.40 9.03 11.75
C ALA A 36 -15.58 8.13 12.19
N LEU A 37 -15.38 6.80 12.16
CA LEU A 37 -16.36 5.83 12.64
C LEU A 37 -16.63 5.99 14.13
N HIS A 38 -15.58 6.15 14.94
CA HIS A 38 -15.73 6.38 16.38
C HIS A 38 -16.61 7.59 16.67
N ASN A 39 -16.35 8.71 16.00
CA ASN A 39 -17.14 9.93 16.16
C ASN A 39 -18.62 9.72 15.77
N GLU A 40 -18.89 9.00 14.68
CA GLU A 40 -20.25 8.70 14.26
C GLU A 40 -20.95 7.71 15.21
N PHE A 41 -20.25 6.74 15.76
CA PHE A 41 -20.78 5.81 16.75
C PHE A 41 -21.21 6.57 18.02
N VAL A 42 -20.32 7.42 18.55
CA VAL A 42 -20.64 8.25 19.72
C VAL A 42 -21.85 9.14 19.44
N LYS A 43 -21.87 9.86 18.32
CA LYS A 43 -22.96 10.76 17.93
C LYS A 43 -24.32 10.06 17.80
N ARG A 44 -24.32 8.78 17.41
CA ARG A 44 -25.53 7.99 17.20
C ARG A 44 -25.89 7.10 18.40
N GLY A 45 -25.12 7.13 19.46
CA GLY A 45 -25.30 6.25 20.63
C GLY A 45 -25.09 4.76 20.30
N ILE A 46 -24.24 4.46 19.33
CA ILE A 46 -23.91 3.07 18.93
C ILE A 46 -22.72 2.61 19.78
N GLU A 47 -22.93 1.59 20.60
CA GLU A 47 -21.89 0.97 21.43
C GLU A 47 -21.03 -0.01 20.60
N LYS A 48 -20.23 0.53 19.68
CA LYS A 48 -19.26 -0.22 18.86
C LYS A 48 -17.92 0.48 18.85
N SER A 49 -16.87 -0.31 18.68
CA SER A 49 -15.52 0.17 18.42
C SER A 49 -15.07 -0.23 17.02
N ALA A 50 -14.29 0.62 16.39
CA ALA A 50 -13.60 0.30 15.15
C ALA A 50 -12.12 0.05 15.44
N VAL A 51 -11.51 -0.89 14.73
CA VAL A 51 -10.08 -1.23 14.82
C VAL A 51 -9.47 -1.34 13.43
N THR A 52 -8.21 -0.94 13.30
CA THR A 52 -7.46 -1.09 12.06
C THR A 52 -6.43 -2.20 12.21
N VAL A 53 -6.39 -3.09 11.24
CA VAL A 53 -5.41 -4.17 11.15
C VAL A 53 -4.54 -3.92 9.92
N VAL A 54 -3.23 -3.76 10.13
CA VAL A 54 -2.27 -3.80 9.02
C VAL A 54 -2.25 -5.22 8.50
N THR A 55 -2.46 -5.37 7.19
CA THR A 55 -2.80 -6.66 6.59
C THR A 55 -1.83 -7.04 5.49
N GLN A 56 -1.37 -8.28 5.53
CA GLN A 56 -0.54 -8.94 4.53
C GLN A 56 -1.41 -9.88 3.69
N VAL A 57 -1.01 -10.07 2.43
CA VAL A 57 -1.66 -11.03 1.52
C VAL A 57 -0.62 -11.91 0.88
N GLU A 58 -0.89 -13.19 0.86
CA GLU A 58 -0.08 -14.14 0.10
C GLU A 58 -0.36 -13.99 -1.39
N VAL A 59 0.70 -14.06 -2.20
CA VAL A 59 0.62 -13.99 -3.65
C VAL A 59 1.47 -15.08 -4.29
N ASP A 60 1.07 -15.56 -5.47
CA ASP A 60 1.87 -16.52 -6.24
C ASP A 60 3.18 -15.83 -6.72
N PRO A 61 4.36 -16.33 -6.35
CA PRO A 61 5.64 -15.80 -6.83
C PRO A 61 5.81 -15.89 -8.37
N LYS A 62 4.98 -16.69 -9.04
CA LYS A 62 4.95 -16.84 -10.50
C LYS A 62 3.81 -16.04 -11.17
N ASP A 63 3.14 -15.17 -10.42
CA ASP A 63 2.08 -14.33 -11.00
C ASP A 63 2.63 -13.50 -12.17
N PRO A 64 1.98 -13.51 -13.35
CA PRO A 64 2.42 -12.74 -14.53
C PRO A 64 2.57 -11.23 -14.29
N ALA A 65 1.94 -10.70 -13.25
CA ALA A 65 2.09 -9.30 -12.88
C ALA A 65 3.52 -8.92 -12.50
N PHE A 66 4.35 -9.89 -12.04
CA PHE A 66 5.76 -9.64 -11.76
C PHE A 66 6.57 -9.36 -13.03
N ASP A 67 6.25 -10.04 -14.13
CA ASP A 67 6.87 -9.82 -15.42
C ASP A 67 6.29 -8.59 -16.16
N ASN A 68 5.06 -8.19 -15.83
CA ASN A 68 4.32 -7.11 -16.48
C ASN A 68 3.79 -6.08 -15.46
N PRO A 69 4.66 -5.30 -14.80
CA PRO A 69 4.25 -4.30 -13.83
C PRO A 69 3.32 -3.24 -14.45
N SER A 70 2.17 -3.01 -13.82
CA SER A 70 1.13 -2.11 -14.35
C SER A 70 0.52 -1.15 -13.33
N LYS A 71 0.75 -1.36 -12.01
CA LYS A 71 0.19 -0.50 -10.95
C LYS A 71 0.99 0.80 -10.82
N PRO A 72 0.44 1.97 -11.21
CA PRO A 72 1.15 3.23 -11.10
C PRO A 72 1.29 3.66 -9.64
N ILE A 73 2.51 4.04 -9.26
CA ILE A 73 2.82 4.53 -7.91
C ILE A 73 3.58 5.87 -7.98
N GLY A 74 3.69 6.53 -6.82
CA GLY A 74 4.52 7.72 -6.67
C GLY A 74 3.96 8.97 -7.35
N VAL A 75 4.85 9.91 -7.67
CA VAL A 75 4.55 11.19 -8.29
C VAL A 75 4.57 11.12 -9.81
N PHE A 76 4.09 12.18 -10.46
CA PHE A 76 4.23 12.34 -11.91
C PHE A 76 5.55 13.01 -12.26
N TYR A 77 6.24 12.49 -13.25
CA TYR A 77 7.49 13.01 -13.80
C TYR A 77 7.26 13.52 -15.22
N ASN A 78 7.85 14.67 -15.55
CA ASN A 78 7.92 15.14 -16.92
C ASN A 78 9.07 14.47 -17.69
N GLU A 79 9.21 14.75 -18.99
CA GLU A 79 10.25 14.13 -19.84
C GLU A 79 11.68 14.43 -19.38
N MET A 80 11.97 15.65 -18.88
CA MET A 80 13.27 16.00 -18.36
C MET A 80 13.60 15.18 -17.09
N GLN A 81 12.65 15.11 -16.17
CA GLN A 81 12.78 14.33 -14.95
C GLN A 81 12.91 12.81 -15.25
N LEU A 82 12.19 12.31 -16.26
CA LEU A 82 12.29 10.91 -16.68
C LEU A 82 13.72 10.52 -17.11
N MET A 83 14.43 11.39 -17.82
CA MET A 83 15.83 11.14 -18.20
C MET A 83 16.72 10.99 -16.96
N HIS A 84 16.53 11.83 -15.97
CA HIS A 84 17.27 11.76 -14.71
C HIS A 84 16.93 10.48 -13.93
N ILE A 85 15.63 10.16 -13.80
CA ILE A 85 15.16 8.94 -13.10
C ILE A 85 15.71 7.67 -13.75
N ARG A 86 15.69 7.57 -15.07
CA ARG A 86 16.25 6.43 -15.78
C ARG A 86 17.76 6.23 -15.55
N SER A 87 18.48 7.32 -15.30
CA SER A 87 19.92 7.26 -15.00
C SER A 87 20.19 6.88 -13.55
N SER A 88 19.40 7.37 -12.59
CA SER A 88 19.56 7.11 -11.15
C SER A 88 18.89 5.81 -10.69
N HIS A 89 17.81 5.39 -11.35
CA HIS A 89 17.03 4.19 -11.04
C HIS A 89 16.77 3.35 -12.31
N PRO A 90 17.78 2.68 -12.85
CA PRO A 90 17.68 1.93 -14.11
C PRO A 90 16.72 0.73 -14.02
N ASP A 91 16.43 0.26 -12.83
CA ASP A 91 15.48 -0.82 -12.50
C ASP A 91 14.01 -0.39 -12.45
N TRP A 92 13.74 0.92 -12.44
CA TRP A 92 12.38 1.41 -12.38
C TRP A 92 11.70 1.35 -13.76
N ILE A 93 10.53 0.72 -13.79
CA ILE A 93 9.70 0.72 -14.99
C ILE A 93 8.80 1.96 -14.95
N MET A 94 8.94 2.81 -15.97
CA MET A 94 8.25 4.09 -16.07
C MET A 94 7.26 4.06 -17.22
N THR A 95 6.00 4.42 -16.97
CA THR A 95 4.92 4.42 -17.97
C THR A 95 4.18 5.75 -17.96
N MET A 96 3.73 6.21 -19.13
CA MET A 96 2.85 7.37 -19.26
C MET A 96 1.51 7.06 -18.58
N ASP A 97 1.08 7.90 -17.64
CA ASP A 97 -0.18 7.74 -16.91
C ASP A 97 -1.18 8.83 -17.31
N ALA A 98 -2.19 8.41 -18.05
CA ALA A 98 -3.35 9.23 -18.45
C ALA A 98 -3.00 10.61 -19.05
N GLY A 99 -1.88 10.75 -19.73
CA GLY A 99 -1.42 12.01 -20.34
C GLY A 99 -0.95 13.08 -19.36
N ARG A 100 -0.85 12.76 -18.06
CA ARG A 100 -0.43 13.70 -16.99
C ARG A 100 1.07 13.68 -16.73
N GLY A 101 1.79 12.72 -17.30
CA GLY A 101 3.22 12.51 -17.11
C GLY A 101 3.57 11.04 -16.87
N TYR A 102 4.83 10.78 -16.64
CA TYR A 102 5.33 9.43 -16.38
C TYR A 102 5.22 9.09 -14.90
N ARG A 103 4.90 7.84 -14.61
CA ARG A 103 4.93 7.30 -13.25
C ARG A 103 5.66 5.97 -13.22
N ARG A 104 6.27 5.67 -12.08
CA ARG A 104 6.76 4.32 -11.80
C ARG A 104 5.58 3.36 -11.74
N VAL A 105 5.73 2.19 -12.37
CA VAL A 105 4.80 1.08 -12.22
C VAL A 105 5.46 -0.07 -11.47
N VAL A 106 4.67 -0.75 -10.66
CA VAL A 106 5.09 -1.93 -9.90
C VAL A 106 4.15 -3.09 -10.18
N PRO A 107 4.56 -4.33 -9.88
CA PRO A 107 3.68 -5.49 -9.92
C PRO A 107 2.43 -5.30 -9.05
N SER A 108 1.33 -5.90 -9.47
CA SER A 108 0.10 -5.97 -8.68
C SER A 108 -0.45 -7.40 -8.80
N PRO A 109 0.22 -8.38 -8.18
CA PRO A 109 -0.19 -9.78 -8.22
C PRO A 109 -1.55 -9.96 -7.56
N MET A 110 -2.26 -11.03 -7.95
CA MET A 110 -3.55 -11.38 -7.40
C MET A 110 -3.38 -11.96 -5.99
N PRO A 111 -4.04 -11.42 -4.97
CA PRO A 111 -4.03 -12.01 -3.64
C PRO A 111 -4.69 -13.39 -3.64
N MET A 112 -4.06 -14.36 -2.97
CA MET A 112 -4.55 -15.72 -2.79
C MET A 112 -5.14 -15.91 -1.41
N ASP A 113 -4.47 -15.40 -0.37
CA ASP A 113 -4.92 -15.52 1.01
C ASP A 113 -4.58 -14.24 1.81
N ILE A 114 -5.24 -14.11 2.96
CA ILE A 114 -5.03 -13.01 3.90
C ILE A 114 -4.39 -13.58 5.17
N ILE A 115 -3.17 -13.17 5.47
CA ILE A 115 -2.41 -13.75 6.60
C ILE A 115 -3.10 -13.53 7.95
N GLU A 116 -3.69 -12.35 8.14
CA GLU A 116 -4.36 -11.99 9.40
C GLU A 116 -5.85 -12.37 9.44
N ILE A 117 -6.32 -13.27 8.55
CA ILE A 117 -7.78 -13.57 8.41
C ILE A 117 -8.41 -14.04 9.72
N ASP A 118 -7.76 -14.93 10.46
CA ASP A 118 -8.26 -15.44 11.75
C ASP A 118 -8.42 -14.31 12.78
N ALA A 119 -7.47 -13.37 12.82
CA ALA A 119 -7.53 -12.23 13.72
C ALA A 119 -8.67 -11.27 13.33
N ILE A 120 -8.85 -11.02 12.03
CA ILE A 120 -9.93 -10.20 11.48
C ILE A 120 -11.29 -10.81 11.81
N GLU A 121 -11.46 -12.12 11.59
CA GLU A 121 -12.71 -12.83 11.90
C GLU A 121 -13.02 -12.82 13.41
N ASN A 122 -12.03 -13.08 14.25
CA ASN A 122 -12.19 -13.04 15.69
C ASN A 122 -12.62 -11.64 16.20
N LEU A 123 -12.01 -10.60 15.68
CA LEU A 123 -12.40 -9.21 16.00
C LEU A 123 -13.82 -8.91 15.52
N ALA A 124 -14.15 -9.27 14.29
CA ALA A 124 -15.49 -9.06 13.73
C ALA A 124 -16.56 -9.84 14.53
N ASN A 125 -16.31 -11.11 14.87
CA ASN A 125 -17.19 -11.95 15.68
C ASN A 125 -17.34 -11.42 17.12
N SER A 126 -16.33 -10.73 17.63
CA SER A 126 -16.39 -10.05 18.93
C SER A 126 -17.12 -8.69 18.88
N GLY A 127 -17.69 -8.33 17.72
CA GLY A 127 -18.53 -7.14 17.56
C GLY A 127 -17.79 -5.87 17.14
N PHE A 128 -16.48 -5.92 16.90
CA PHE A 128 -15.72 -4.79 16.36
C PHE A 128 -16.06 -4.51 14.89
N THR A 129 -15.95 -3.27 14.49
CA THR A 129 -15.90 -2.91 13.07
C THR A 129 -14.44 -2.95 12.62
N VAL A 130 -14.08 -3.87 11.77
CA VAL A 130 -12.69 -4.09 11.34
C VAL A 130 -12.40 -3.37 10.04
N ILE A 131 -11.30 -2.63 10.00
CA ILE A 131 -10.74 -1.98 8.82
C ILE A 131 -9.48 -2.76 8.46
N ALA A 132 -9.49 -3.46 7.35
CA ALA A 132 -8.40 -4.34 6.93
C ALA A 132 -8.15 -4.28 5.42
N VAL A 133 -7.08 -4.90 4.96
CA VAL A 133 -6.71 -5.07 3.55
C VAL A 133 -6.60 -3.76 2.78
N GLY A 134 -6.16 -2.68 3.44
CA GLY A 134 -5.96 -1.39 2.80
C GLY A 134 -5.00 -1.49 1.61
N GLY A 135 -5.38 -0.90 0.47
CA GLY A 135 -4.58 -0.94 -0.76
C GLY A 135 -4.48 -2.31 -1.43
N GLY A 136 -5.21 -3.32 -0.95
CA GLY A 136 -5.17 -4.70 -1.42
C GLY A 136 -4.26 -5.62 -0.59
N GLY A 137 -3.79 -5.15 0.57
CA GLY A 137 -2.83 -5.85 1.41
C GLY A 137 -1.37 -5.63 1.00
N ILE A 138 -0.44 -5.98 1.88
CA ILE A 138 1.00 -5.98 1.61
C ILE A 138 1.34 -7.36 1.04
N PRO A 139 1.80 -7.45 -0.23
CA PRO A 139 2.07 -8.75 -0.84
C PRO A 139 3.30 -9.41 -0.20
N ILE A 140 3.16 -10.68 0.15
CA ILE A 140 4.25 -11.55 0.58
C ILE A 140 4.22 -12.84 -0.23
N VAL A 141 5.36 -13.51 -0.29
CA VAL A 141 5.52 -14.86 -0.84
C VAL A 141 6.03 -15.78 0.26
N GLU A 142 5.58 -17.02 0.26
CA GLU A 142 6.16 -18.06 1.12
C GLU A 142 7.44 -18.56 0.46
N GLU A 143 8.53 -18.61 1.22
CA GLU A 143 9.80 -19.20 0.81
C GLU A 143 9.96 -20.55 1.52
N ASP A 144 10.32 -21.61 0.77
CA ASP A 144 10.60 -22.95 1.28
C ASP A 144 11.86 -23.04 2.19
#